data_81fb0dcb497cfd1eb562bd02712f7425
#
_entry.id   81fb0dcb497cfd1eb562bd02712f7425
#
_cell.length_a   1.000
_cell.length_b   1.000
_cell.length_c   1.000
_cell.angle_alpha   90.00
_cell.angle_beta   90.00
_cell.angle_gamma   90.00
#
_symmetry.space_group_name_H-M   'P 1'
#
loop_
_entity.id
_entity.type
_entity.pdbx_description
1 polymer ?
#
loop_
_entity_poly.entity_id
_entity_poly.type
_entity_poly.pdbx_seq_one_letter_code
_entity_poly.pdbx_strand_id
1 'polypeptide(L)'
;MSEESNLTPFTNGDVFVGATVLNNPDDDHAGDGRIIQFDENLNQKGVLWTQHTTHLVGGLKFDQNQTLWAFDSQNYSVIKVDSDGNQLPKTDFGQRSYSNVSFANDGTLYLGEHLVGDESNNKALEGPRKLETVLPFMPGTEKYGDGNIYKFTQEGELLETFETETHGGMPGFLGVTASTISPDNAKLIYISELGNRIFQFDLMNRRQMDDLVTYAPDSGDMVIAISYAPNGDLYSIKANFRAGFSLCRHDAESGEIFTTMDLPGPGWAALTLSKDGESAYIGNFFNGLLGKFNLSSGEMTASAETRVERSLAGVAEY
;
A
#
# COMPACT_ATOMS: atom_id res chain seq x y z
N MET A 1 -25.93 8.14 -14.22
CA MET A 1 -25.60 9.53 -13.83
C MET A 1 -24.15 9.47 -13.43
N SER A 2 -23.27 10.23 -14.07
CA SER A 2 -21.88 10.34 -13.59
C SER A 2 -21.98 10.99 -12.21
N GLU A 3 -21.51 10.29 -11.19
CA GLU A 3 -21.41 10.87 -9.87
C GLU A 3 -20.37 11.98 -9.94
N GLU A 4 -20.70 13.17 -9.46
CA GLU A 4 -19.79 14.32 -9.52
C GLU A 4 -18.78 14.25 -8.38
N SER A 5 -17.53 14.55 -8.70
CA SER A 5 -16.49 14.74 -7.70
C SER A 5 -16.76 16.00 -6.87
N ASN A 6 -16.60 15.89 -5.56
CA ASN A 6 -16.90 16.97 -4.63
C ASN A 6 -15.94 16.99 -3.42
N LEU A 7 -14.65 16.66 -3.65
CA LEU A 7 -13.66 16.87 -2.59
C LEU A 7 -13.68 18.33 -2.13
N THR A 8 -13.47 18.51 -0.84
CA THR A 8 -13.26 19.84 -0.26
C THR A 8 -11.75 20.10 -0.10
N PRO A 9 -11.31 21.38 -0.02
CA PRO A 9 -9.92 21.67 0.31
C PRO A 9 -9.47 20.90 1.54
N PHE A 10 -8.26 20.36 1.49
CA PHE A 10 -7.73 19.49 2.53
C PHE A 10 -7.46 20.26 3.82
N THR A 11 -7.77 19.64 4.93
CA THR A 11 -7.52 20.19 6.28
C THR A 11 -6.76 19.18 7.12
N ASN A 12 -5.93 19.66 8.04
CA ASN A 12 -5.15 18.79 8.92
C ASN A 12 -6.04 17.76 9.63
N GLY A 13 -5.64 16.50 9.58
CA GLY A 13 -6.39 15.38 10.13
C GLY A 13 -7.43 14.78 9.16
N ASP A 14 -7.58 15.32 7.94
CA ASP A 14 -8.39 14.66 6.92
C ASP A 14 -7.76 13.33 6.54
N VAL A 15 -8.62 12.31 6.37
CA VAL A 15 -8.23 10.95 6.01
C VAL A 15 -8.77 10.61 4.64
N PHE A 16 -7.92 10.11 3.77
CA PHE A 16 -8.25 9.75 2.39
C PHE A 16 -8.17 8.24 2.20
N VAL A 17 -9.16 7.69 1.51
CA VAL A 17 -9.29 6.25 1.29
C VAL A 17 -9.51 5.97 -0.19
N GLY A 18 -8.66 5.12 -0.77
CA GLY A 18 -8.88 4.55 -2.10
C GLY A 18 -9.88 3.41 -2.00
N ALA A 19 -11.03 3.57 -2.68
CA ALA A 19 -12.14 2.63 -2.61
C ALA A 19 -12.89 2.59 -3.94
N THR A 20 -12.50 1.67 -4.81
CA THR A 20 -13.06 1.48 -6.16
C THR A 20 -14.45 0.87 -6.10
N VAL A 21 -15.37 1.34 -6.92
CA VAL A 21 -16.69 0.71 -7.09
C VAL A 21 -16.57 -0.36 -8.18
N LEU A 22 -16.58 -1.62 -7.77
CA LEU A 22 -16.43 -2.75 -8.67
C LEU A 22 -17.62 -2.83 -9.63
N ASN A 23 -17.34 -3.01 -10.92
CA ASN A 23 -18.35 -3.00 -11.98
C ASN A 23 -18.25 -4.18 -12.96
N ASN A 24 -17.29 -5.10 -12.77
CA ASN A 24 -17.11 -6.28 -13.61
C ASN A 24 -17.16 -7.55 -12.76
N PRO A 25 -18.19 -8.42 -12.91
CA PRO A 25 -18.27 -9.65 -12.11
C PRO A 25 -17.23 -10.70 -12.47
N ASP A 26 -16.58 -10.57 -13.64
CA ASP A 26 -15.55 -11.50 -14.12
C ASP A 26 -14.13 -11.05 -13.69
N ASP A 27 -14.01 -9.83 -13.13
CA ASP A 27 -12.76 -9.27 -12.63
C ASP A 27 -13.02 -8.53 -11.32
N ASP A 28 -12.67 -9.12 -10.20
CA ASP A 28 -12.94 -8.61 -8.86
C ASP A 28 -12.08 -7.42 -8.43
N HIS A 29 -11.29 -6.87 -9.35
CA HIS A 29 -10.50 -5.67 -9.18
C HIS A 29 -10.92 -4.53 -10.12
N ALA A 30 -11.65 -4.85 -11.20
CA ALA A 30 -12.09 -3.85 -12.18
C ALA A 30 -13.26 -3.00 -11.66
N GLY A 31 -13.16 -1.67 -11.87
CA GLY A 31 -14.20 -0.77 -11.44
C GLY A 31 -13.91 0.71 -11.64
N ASP A 32 -14.83 1.53 -11.16
CA ASP A 32 -14.74 2.98 -11.20
C ASP A 32 -13.95 3.47 -9.98
N GLY A 33 -12.73 3.97 -10.22
CA GLY A 33 -11.80 4.40 -9.19
C GLY A 33 -12.32 5.59 -8.38
N ARG A 34 -12.14 5.54 -7.07
CA ARG A 34 -12.67 6.54 -6.15
C ARG A 34 -11.73 6.79 -4.97
N ILE A 35 -11.56 8.06 -4.61
CA ILE A 35 -10.91 8.48 -3.36
C ILE A 35 -11.94 9.20 -2.51
N ILE A 36 -12.16 8.72 -1.29
CA ILE A 36 -13.11 9.30 -0.34
C ILE A 36 -12.33 10.10 0.69
N GLN A 37 -12.79 11.33 0.97
CA GLN A 37 -12.26 12.21 2.02
C GLN A 37 -13.15 12.13 3.26
N PHE A 38 -12.52 11.93 4.41
CA PHE A 38 -13.15 11.96 5.73
C PHE A 38 -12.49 13.05 6.60
N ASP A 39 -13.18 13.53 7.61
CA ASP A 39 -12.58 14.35 8.67
C ASP A 39 -11.84 13.46 9.69
N GLU A 40 -11.20 14.08 10.70
CA GLU A 40 -10.48 13.40 11.79
C GLU A 40 -11.34 12.43 12.62
N ASN A 41 -12.67 12.60 12.61
CA ASN A 41 -13.67 11.77 13.29
C ASN A 41 -14.28 10.72 12.35
N LEU A 42 -13.74 10.59 11.14
CA LEU A 42 -14.20 9.70 10.08
C LEU A 42 -15.62 10.01 9.57
N ASN A 43 -16.07 11.27 9.63
CA ASN A 43 -17.26 11.70 8.89
C ASN A 43 -16.87 12.02 7.44
N GLN A 44 -17.59 11.49 6.47
CA GLN A 44 -17.32 11.73 5.05
C GLN A 44 -17.52 13.22 4.70
N LYS A 45 -16.49 13.83 4.07
CA LYS A 45 -16.51 15.22 3.58
C LYS A 45 -16.75 15.31 2.08
N GLY A 46 -16.21 14.40 1.30
CA GLY A 46 -16.29 14.43 -0.15
C GLY A 46 -15.79 13.17 -0.81
N VAL A 47 -15.86 13.16 -2.14
CA VAL A 47 -15.39 12.08 -2.98
C VAL A 47 -14.78 12.62 -4.27
N LEU A 48 -13.69 11.98 -4.73
CA LEU A 48 -13.13 12.14 -6.06
C LEU A 48 -13.38 10.87 -6.86
N TRP A 49 -14.04 10.96 -8.00
CA TRP A 49 -14.05 9.92 -9.01
C TRP A 49 -12.81 10.10 -9.89
N THR A 50 -11.88 9.16 -9.78
CA THR A 50 -10.58 9.28 -10.41
C THR A 50 -10.66 9.09 -11.91
N GLN A 51 -9.90 9.90 -12.66
CA GLN A 51 -9.77 9.76 -14.10
C GLN A 51 -8.61 8.82 -14.43
N HIS A 52 -8.72 8.15 -15.57
CA HIS A 52 -7.67 7.23 -16.08
C HIS A 52 -7.40 6.01 -15.18
N THR A 53 -8.41 5.56 -14.47
CA THR A 53 -8.38 4.34 -13.65
C THR A 53 -9.44 3.37 -14.11
N THR A 54 -9.16 2.09 -14.00
CA THR A 54 -10.06 1.00 -14.40
C THR A 54 -10.11 -0.13 -13.37
N HIS A 55 -9.25 -0.06 -12.35
CA HIS A 55 -9.11 -1.07 -11.32
C HIS A 55 -8.96 -0.43 -9.93
N LEU A 56 -8.41 -1.17 -8.97
CA LEU A 56 -8.26 -0.71 -7.60
C LEU A 56 -7.39 0.54 -7.51
N VAL A 57 -7.87 1.55 -6.79
CA VAL A 57 -7.10 2.76 -6.46
C VAL A 57 -6.54 2.58 -5.06
N GLY A 58 -5.22 2.41 -4.98
CA GLY A 58 -4.51 2.11 -3.72
C GLY A 58 -3.20 2.87 -3.56
N GLY A 59 -2.39 2.46 -2.58
CA GLY A 59 -1.06 2.99 -2.35
C GLY A 59 -1.02 4.48 -1.95
N LEU A 60 -2.08 4.99 -1.30
CA LEU A 60 -2.25 6.40 -0.98
C LEU A 60 -1.12 6.93 -0.09
N LYS A 61 -0.53 8.06 -0.46
CA LYS A 61 0.48 8.75 0.35
C LYS A 61 0.58 10.24 0.00
N PHE A 62 0.86 11.08 0.99
CA PHE A 62 1.14 12.50 0.78
C PHE A 62 2.64 12.74 0.58
N ASP A 63 2.97 13.61 -0.37
CA ASP A 63 4.34 14.12 -0.51
C ASP A 63 4.58 15.36 0.39
N GLN A 64 5.80 15.89 0.34
CA GLN A 64 6.19 17.09 1.11
C GLN A 64 5.46 18.37 0.67
N ASN A 65 4.92 18.38 -0.56
CA ASN A 65 4.13 19.48 -1.11
C ASN A 65 2.63 19.34 -0.79
N GLN A 66 2.29 18.35 0.04
CA GLN A 66 0.90 18.06 0.41
C GLN A 66 0.03 17.59 -0.77
N THR A 67 0.65 17.06 -1.82
CA THR A 67 -0.04 16.38 -2.91
C THR A 67 -0.33 14.95 -2.50
N LEU A 68 -1.58 14.52 -2.68
CA LEU A 68 -1.96 13.12 -2.49
C LEU A 68 -1.60 12.32 -3.74
N TRP A 69 -0.87 11.24 -3.56
CA TRP A 69 -0.54 10.25 -4.60
C TRP A 69 -1.37 9.00 -4.39
N ALA A 70 -1.83 8.41 -5.47
CA ALA A 70 -2.53 7.14 -5.50
C ALA A 70 -2.22 6.39 -6.81
N PHE A 71 -2.50 5.09 -6.85
CA PHE A 71 -2.08 4.21 -7.94
C PHE A 71 -3.23 3.30 -8.38
N ASP A 72 -3.36 3.12 -9.69
CA ASP A 72 -4.01 1.97 -10.30
C ASP A 72 -2.92 1.19 -11.05
N SER A 73 -2.39 0.16 -10.40
CA SER A 73 -1.25 -0.61 -10.92
C SER A 73 -1.58 -1.39 -12.18
N GLN A 74 -2.83 -1.81 -12.34
CA GLN A 74 -3.27 -2.60 -13.51
C GLN A 74 -3.48 -1.72 -14.75
N ASN A 75 -3.80 -0.44 -14.56
CA ASN A 75 -3.94 0.53 -15.65
C ASN A 75 -2.72 1.45 -15.80
N TYR A 76 -1.60 1.15 -15.15
CA TYR A 76 -0.36 1.94 -15.18
C TYR A 76 -0.60 3.42 -14.87
N SER A 77 -1.50 3.71 -13.94
CA SER A 77 -1.88 5.07 -13.62
C SER A 77 -1.32 5.50 -12.27
N VAL A 78 -0.63 6.64 -12.30
CA VAL A 78 -0.23 7.41 -11.11
C VAL A 78 -1.15 8.62 -11.02
N ILE A 79 -1.94 8.68 -9.96
CA ILE A 79 -2.92 9.73 -9.71
C ILE A 79 -2.30 10.70 -8.72
N LYS A 80 -2.43 12.00 -8.98
CA LYS A 80 -2.03 13.07 -8.07
C LYS A 80 -3.20 14.01 -7.84
N VAL A 81 -3.43 14.39 -6.59
CA VAL A 81 -4.52 15.31 -6.20
C VAL A 81 -3.91 16.44 -5.37
N ASP A 82 -4.20 17.68 -5.75
CA ASP A 82 -3.73 18.86 -5.02
C ASP A 82 -4.54 19.09 -3.72
N SER A 83 -4.07 20.00 -2.88
CA SER A 83 -4.72 20.33 -1.59
C SER A 83 -6.08 21.02 -1.75
N ASP A 84 -6.44 21.49 -2.94
CA ASP A 84 -7.77 22.02 -3.25
C ASP A 84 -8.76 20.92 -3.66
N GLY A 85 -8.29 19.67 -3.78
CA GLY A 85 -9.09 18.50 -4.14
C GLY A 85 -9.19 18.24 -5.64
N ASN A 86 -8.36 18.87 -6.46
CA ASN A 86 -8.36 18.68 -7.91
C ASN A 86 -7.37 17.58 -8.31
N GLN A 87 -7.82 16.65 -9.16
CA GLN A 87 -6.91 15.71 -9.79
C GLN A 87 -5.99 16.45 -10.78
N LEU A 88 -4.68 16.31 -10.59
CA LEU A 88 -3.67 16.93 -11.42
C LEU A 88 -3.52 16.18 -12.77
N PRO A 89 -3.00 16.85 -13.81
CA PRO A 89 -2.68 16.20 -15.06
C PRO A 89 -1.74 15.01 -14.87
N LYS A 90 -1.92 13.97 -15.69
CA LYS A 90 -1.11 12.75 -15.63
C LYS A 90 0.37 13.09 -15.87
N THR A 91 1.24 12.65 -14.95
CA THR A 91 2.69 12.60 -15.16
C THR A 91 3.04 11.23 -15.74
N ASP A 92 3.90 11.18 -16.74
CA ASP A 92 4.34 9.93 -17.35
C ASP A 92 5.52 9.35 -16.57
N PHE A 93 5.30 8.22 -15.89
CA PHE A 93 6.32 7.42 -15.21
C PHE A 93 6.64 6.13 -15.99
N GLY A 94 6.18 6.02 -17.26
CA GLY A 94 6.25 4.82 -18.08
C GLY A 94 5.08 3.86 -17.83
N GLN A 95 4.98 2.84 -18.66
CA GLN A 95 3.95 1.81 -18.53
C GLN A 95 4.44 0.69 -17.59
N ARG A 96 4.29 0.92 -16.29
CA ARG A 96 4.69 -0.02 -15.24
C ARG A 96 3.62 -0.13 -14.16
N SER A 97 3.55 -1.28 -13.53
CA SER A 97 2.56 -1.64 -12.52
C SER A 97 2.94 -1.09 -11.14
N TYR A 98 3.11 0.24 -11.03
CA TYR A 98 3.39 0.87 -9.74
C TYR A 98 2.19 0.77 -8.81
N SER A 99 2.43 0.38 -7.56
CA SER A 99 1.41 0.19 -6.53
C SER A 99 1.59 1.08 -5.31
N ASN A 100 2.78 1.67 -5.15
CA ASN A 100 3.10 2.47 -3.97
C ASN A 100 4.25 3.44 -4.23
N VAL A 101 4.43 4.39 -3.31
CA VAL A 101 5.50 5.39 -3.34
C VAL A 101 6.12 5.58 -1.96
N SER A 102 7.42 5.85 -1.93
CA SER A 102 8.13 6.39 -0.78
C SER A 102 8.86 7.66 -1.17
N PHE A 103 8.73 8.72 -0.38
CA PHE A 103 9.34 10.03 -0.65
C PHE A 103 10.60 10.20 0.17
N ALA A 104 11.70 10.57 -0.48
CA ALA A 104 12.93 10.96 0.18
C ALA A 104 12.92 12.43 0.57
N ASN A 105 13.76 12.79 1.55
CA ASN A 105 13.87 14.17 2.04
C ASN A 105 14.40 15.16 0.98
N ASP A 106 15.09 14.66 -0.06
CA ASP A 106 15.58 15.48 -1.19
C ASP A 106 14.51 15.76 -2.25
N GLY A 107 13.28 15.29 -2.05
CA GLY A 107 12.17 15.44 -2.98
C GLY A 107 12.11 14.38 -4.08
N THR A 108 13.08 13.46 -4.15
CA THR A 108 12.99 12.31 -5.04
C THR A 108 12.01 11.28 -4.50
N LEU A 109 11.52 10.42 -5.38
CA LEU A 109 10.55 9.39 -5.01
C LEU A 109 11.00 8.01 -5.47
N TYR A 110 10.58 7.01 -4.73
CA TYR A 110 10.79 5.61 -5.02
C TYR A 110 9.45 4.95 -5.27
N LEU A 111 9.22 4.50 -6.51
CA LEU A 111 8.03 3.78 -6.91
C LEU A 111 8.28 2.29 -6.82
N GLY A 112 7.43 1.58 -6.08
CA GLY A 112 7.45 0.13 -6.00
C GLY A 112 6.59 -0.48 -7.10
N GLU A 113 7.15 -1.44 -7.83
CA GLU A 113 6.46 -2.12 -8.92
C GLU A 113 5.93 -3.46 -8.48
N HIS A 114 4.65 -3.67 -8.71
CA HIS A 114 3.97 -4.93 -8.51
C HIS A 114 4.30 -5.89 -9.66
N LEU A 115 4.65 -7.12 -9.34
CA LEU A 115 4.92 -8.17 -10.33
C LEU A 115 3.71 -9.10 -10.43
N VAL A 116 3.05 -9.09 -11.58
CA VAL A 116 1.88 -9.93 -11.87
C VAL A 116 2.04 -10.66 -13.20
N GLY A 117 1.12 -11.57 -13.53
CA GLY A 117 1.11 -12.32 -14.78
C GLY A 117 2.09 -13.47 -14.79
N ASP A 118 2.52 -13.89 -15.99
CA ASP A 118 3.35 -15.08 -16.20
C ASP A 118 4.70 -14.98 -15.52
N GLU A 119 5.30 -13.80 -15.47
CA GLU A 119 6.59 -13.59 -14.80
C GLU A 119 6.48 -13.75 -13.28
N SER A 120 5.37 -13.27 -12.68
CA SER A 120 5.04 -13.53 -11.27
C SER A 120 4.95 -15.04 -11.00
N ASN A 121 4.27 -15.77 -11.87
CA ASN A 121 4.14 -17.21 -11.76
C ASN A 121 5.50 -17.91 -11.86
N ASN A 122 6.33 -17.52 -12.82
CA ASN A 122 7.67 -18.08 -12.99
C ASN A 122 8.54 -17.85 -11.76
N LYS A 123 8.61 -16.60 -11.26
CA LYS A 123 9.39 -16.26 -10.06
C LYS A 123 8.88 -16.98 -8.81
N ALA A 124 7.56 -17.13 -8.65
CA ALA A 124 6.99 -17.88 -7.53
C ALA A 124 7.38 -19.37 -7.55
N LEU A 125 7.54 -19.95 -8.74
CA LEU A 125 7.98 -21.33 -8.90
C LEU A 125 9.48 -21.54 -8.66
N GLU A 126 10.29 -20.50 -8.86
CA GLU A 126 11.75 -20.53 -8.71
C GLU A 126 12.23 -20.19 -7.29
N GLY A 127 11.40 -19.50 -6.51
CA GLY A 127 11.78 -19.00 -5.19
C GLY A 127 11.92 -20.09 -4.13
N PRO A 128 12.41 -19.75 -2.93
CA PRO A 128 12.53 -20.67 -1.80
C PRO A 128 11.17 -21.19 -1.32
N ARG A 129 10.09 -20.55 -1.73
CA ARG A 129 8.70 -20.96 -1.56
C ARG A 129 8.09 -21.30 -2.90
N LYS A 130 8.36 -22.50 -3.38
CA LYS A 130 7.65 -23.03 -4.53
C LYS A 130 6.17 -23.09 -4.21
N LEU A 131 5.37 -22.31 -4.94
CA LEU A 131 3.93 -22.44 -4.91
C LEU A 131 3.53 -23.48 -5.93
N GLU A 132 2.76 -24.49 -5.48
CA GLU A 132 2.29 -25.55 -6.35
C GLU A 132 1.13 -25.13 -7.26
N THR A 133 0.50 -23.99 -6.94
CA THR A 133 -0.68 -23.49 -7.67
C THR A 133 -0.59 -21.99 -7.90
N VAL A 134 -0.96 -21.59 -9.12
CA VAL A 134 -1.20 -20.20 -9.51
C VAL A 134 -2.63 -19.84 -9.14
N LEU A 135 -2.88 -18.65 -8.63
CA LEU A 135 -4.23 -18.15 -8.42
C LEU A 135 -4.93 -17.93 -9.79
N PRO A 136 -5.95 -18.73 -10.14
CA PRO A 136 -6.49 -18.75 -11.51
C PRO A 136 -7.31 -17.51 -11.88
N PHE A 137 -7.63 -16.67 -10.89
CA PHE A 137 -8.42 -15.45 -11.03
C PHE A 137 -7.59 -14.17 -11.00
N MET A 138 -6.28 -14.28 -10.88
CA MET A 138 -5.42 -13.09 -10.96
C MET A 138 -5.38 -12.60 -12.41
N PRO A 139 -5.65 -11.32 -12.66
CA PRO A 139 -5.65 -10.78 -14.01
C PRO A 139 -4.27 -10.92 -14.65
N GLY A 140 -4.29 -11.26 -15.93
CA GLY A 140 -3.11 -11.23 -16.78
C GLY A 140 -2.27 -12.50 -16.74
N THR A 141 -2.41 -13.27 -17.80
CA THR A 141 -1.33 -14.12 -18.27
C THR A 141 -0.22 -13.28 -18.90
N GLU A 142 -0.46 -11.97 -19.06
CA GLU A 142 0.48 -11.01 -19.62
C GLU A 142 1.52 -10.60 -18.55
N LYS A 143 2.70 -10.26 -19.03
CA LYS A 143 3.79 -9.81 -18.16
C LYS A 143 3.55 -8.35 -17.74
N TYR A 144 3.48 -8.09 -16.44
CA TYR A 144 3.49 -6.76 -15.85
C TYR A 144 4.75 -6.58 -15.02
N GLY A 145 5.66 -5.75 -15.49
CA GLY A 145 6.78 -5.28 -14.74
C GLY A 145 7.85 -6.30 -14.36
N ASP A 146 8.84 -5.83 -13.66
CA ASP A 146 10.00 -6.58 -13.19
C ASP A 146 9.98 -6.79 -11.67
N GLY A 147 9.08 -6.10 -10.94
CA GLY A 147 8.94 -6.17 -9.50
C GLY A 147 10.01 -5.41 -8.74
N ASN A 148 10.59 -4.38 -9.34
CA ASN A 148 11.70 -3.60 -8.80
C ASN A 148 11.25 -2.30 -8.13
N ILE A 149 12.22 -1.55 -7.61
CA ILE A 149 12.05 -0.19 -7.12
C ILE A 149 12.71 0.77 -8.13
N TYR A 150 12.00 1.85 -8.44
CA TYR A 150 12.43 2.86 -9.40
C TYR A 150 12.49 4.23 -8.74
N LYS A 151 13.64 4.89 -8.82
CA LYS A 151 13.84 6.24 -8.31
C LYS A 151 13.55 7.26 -9.43
N PHE A 152 12.68 8.22 -9.12
CA PHE A 152 12.27 9.27 -10.05
C PHE A 152 12.40 10.67 -9.45
N THR A 153 12.40 11.68 -10.32
CA THR A 153 12.00 13.03 -9.95
C THR A 153 10.47 13.12 -9.90
N GLN A 154 9.94 14.20 -9.32
CA GLN A 154 8.47 14.42 -9.27
C GLN A 154 7.87 14.68 -10.66
N GLU A 155 8.70 15.08 -11.64
CA GLU A 155 8.33 15.34 -13.02
C GLU A 155 8.31 14.05 -13.89
N GLY A 156 8.74 12.91 -13.34
CA GLY A 156 8.71 11.62 -14.02
C GLY A 156 10.02 11.23 -14.72
N GLU A 157 11.12 11.93 -14.44
CA GLU A 157 12.44 11.51 -14.95
C GLU A 157 12.96 10.33 -14.14
N LEU A 158 13.21 9.21 -14.79
CA LEU A 158 13.81 8.02 -14.17
C LEU A 158 15.28 8.29 -13.87
N LEU A 159 15.64 8.27 -12.59
CA LEU A 159 17.00 8.49 -12.11
C LEU A 159 17.76 7.16 -11.95
N GLU A 160 17.07 6.14 -11.43
CA GLU A 160 17.72 4.88 -11.10
C GLU A 160 16.71 3.73 -10.97
N THR A 161 17.18 2.50 -11.22
CA THR A 161 16.45 1.25 -10.96
C THR A 161 17.21 0.43 -9.93
N PHE A 162 16.51 -0.08 -8.92
CA PHE A 162 17.06 -0.96 -7.90
C PHE A 162 16.44 -2.34 -8.07
N GLU A 163 17.30 -3.31 -8.40
CA GLU A 163 16.90 -4.71 -8.47
C GLU A 163 16.67 -5.25 -7.06
N THR A 164 15.43 -5.62 -6.76
CA THR A 164 15.00 -6.09 -5.44
C THR A 164 14.67 -7.56 -5.45
N GLU A 165 14.80 -8.19 -4.28
CA GLU A 165 14.28 -9.54 -4.08
C GLU A 165 12.75 -9.50 -4.04
N THR A 166 12.09 -10.35 -4.83
CA THR A 166 10.64 -10.36 -5.00
C THR A 166 9.99 -11.68 -4.58
N HIS A 167 10.74 -12.53 -3.93
CA HIS A 167 10.29 -13.87 -3.51
C HIS A 167 9.74 -13.83 -2.10
N GLY A 168 8.47 -14.07 -1.93
CA GLY A 168 7.89 -14.12 -0.59
C GLY A 168 6.38 -14.06 -0.56
N GLY A 169 5.77 -13.41 -1.56
CA GLY A 169 4.33 -13.36 -1.73
C GLY A 169 3.78 -14.57 -2.50
N MET A 170 2.49 -14.60 -2.63
CA MET A 170 1.79 -15.52 -3.54
C MET A 170 1.86 -14.98 -4.96
N PRO A 171 1.68 -15.82 -6.01
CA PRO A 171 1.51 -15.33 -7.37
C PRO A 171 0.44 -14.23 -7.46
N GLY A 172 0.75 -13.14 -8.16
CA GLY A 172 -0.10 -11.96 -8.21
C GLY A 172 0.16 -10.94 -7.10
N PHE A 173 0.91 -11.30 -6.05
CA PHE A 173 1.30 -10.43 -4.93
C PHE A 173 2.82 -10.37 -4.76
N LEU A 174 3.57 -10.60 -5.83
CA LEU A 174 5.02 -10.47 -5.87
C LEU A 174 5.44 -9.05 -6.25
N GLY A 175 6.73 -8.79 -6.18
CA GLY A 175 7.30 -7.47 -6.39
C GLY A 175 7.24 -6.62 -5.14
N VAL A 176 7.20 -5.31 -5.31
CA VAL A 176 7.14 -4.34 -4.21
C VAL A 176 5.70 -3.84 -4.09
N THR A 177 4.89 -4.51 -3.29
CA THR A 177 3.46 -4.21 -3.15
C THR A 177 3.19 -3.09 -2.14
N ALA A 178 4.06 -2.92 -1.14
CA ALA A 178 4.07 -1.76 -0.26
C ALA A 178 5.49 -1.45 0.17
N SER A 179 5.81 -0.18 0.36
CA SER A 179 7.12 0.28 0.81
C SER A 179 7.02 1.49 1.71
N THR A 180 8.08 1.66 2.53
CA THR A 180 8.29 2.84 3.35
C THR A 180 9.80 3.11 3.46
N ILE A 181 10.19 4.38 3.51
CA ILE A 181 11.60 4.77 3.64
C ILE A 181 11.93 5.02 5.12
N SER A 182 13.12 4.60 5.56
CA SER A 182 13.59 4.90 6.92
C SER A 182 13.72 6.41 7.14
N PRO A 183 13.53 6.92 8.38
CA PRO A 183 13.58 8.35 8.66
C PRO A 183 14.89 9.04 8.25
N ASP A 184 16.00 8.29 8.24
CA ASP A 184 17.33 8.75 7.79
C ASP A 184 17.55 8.66 6.29
N ASN A 185 16.55 8.13 5.53
CA ASN A 185 16.61 7.86 4.09
C ASN A 185 17.72 6.86 3.67
N ALA A 186 18.23 6.05 4.59
CA ALA A 186 19.28 5.08 4.28
C ALA A 186 18.73 3.78 3.74
N LYS A 187 17.53 3.39 4.16
CA LYS A 187 16.91 2.09 3.83
C LYS A 187 15.51 2.28 3.24
N LEU A 188 15.18 1.47 2.27
CA LEU A 188 13.80 1.20 1.89
C LEU A 188 13.37 -0.13 2.50
N ILE A 189 12.29 -0.10 3.28
CA ILE A 189 11.63 -1.29 3.82
C ILE A 189 10.46 -1.59 2.91
N TYR A 190 10.31 -2.85 2.50
CA TYR A 190 9.23 -3.21 1.58
C TYR A 190 8.74 -4.63 1.81
N ILE A 191 7.59 -4.93 1.25
CA ILE A 191 6.96 -6.26 1.31
C ILE A 191 6.49 -6.69 -0.09
N SER A 192 6.43 -8.01 -0.27
CA SER A 192 5.54 -8.65 -1.25
C SER A 192 4.31 -9.12 -0.47
N GLU A 193 3.15 -8.54 -0.74
CA GLU A 193 1.92 -8.80 -0.01
C GLU A 193 1.60 -10.29 0.09
N LEU A 194 1.07 -10.71 1.24
CA LEU A 194 0.85 -12.12 1.61
C LEU A 194 2.14 -12.97 1.70
N GLY A 195 3.30 -12.34 1.65
CA GLY A 195 4.57 -12.97 1.98
C GLY A 195 4.82 -13.01 3.49
N ASN A 196 5.76 -13.85 3.91
CA ASN A 196 6.13 -13.98 5.34
C ASN A 196 7.34 -13.13 5.72
N ARG A 197 7.75 -12.17 4.88
CA ARG A 197 9.00 -11.44 5.03
C ARG A 197 8.77 -9.93 4.96
N ILE A 198 9.55 -9.19 5.74
CA ILE A 198 9.76 -7.75 5.56
C ILE A 198 11.19 -7.58 5.07
N PHE A 199 11.33 -7.07 3.87
CA PHE A 199 12.61 -6.89 3.20
C PHE A 199 13.23 -5.54 3.52
N GLN A 200 14.56 -5.46 3.40
CA GLN A 200 15.31 -4.22 3.50
C GLN A 200 16.22 -4.04 2.29
N PHE A 201 16.29 -2.82 1.76
CA PHE A 201 17.21 -2.43 0.71
C PHE A 201 18.04 -1.22 1.15
N ASP A 202 19.36 -1.35 1.10
CA ASP A 202 20.31 -0.27 1.40
C ASP A 202 20.41 0.66 0.18
N LEU A 203 19.84 1.85 0.32
CA LEU A 203 19.77 2.84 -0.76
C LEU A 203 21.14 3.47 -1.07
N MET A 204 22.03 3.56 -0.07
CA MET A 204 23.36 4.15 -0.25
C MET A 204 24.32 3.19 -0.96
N ASN A 205 24.31 1.92 -0.55
CA ASN A 205 25.20 0.89 -1.10
C ASN A 205 24.55 0.10 -2.25
N ARG A 206 23.28 0.40 -2.56
CA ARG A 206 22.50 -0.19 -3.67
C ARG A 206 22.45 -1.72 -3.62
N ARG A 207 22.10 -2.24 -2.47
CA ARG A 207 22.10 -3.70 -2.28
C ARG A 207 20.94 -4.17 -1.44
N GLN A 208 20.47 -5.37 -1.78
CA GLN A 208 19.57 -6.12 -0.91
C GLN A 208 20.28 -6.43 0.41
N MET A 209 19.58 -6.24 1.51
CA MET A 209 20.04 -6.61 2.85
C MET A 209 19.35 -7.91 3.29
N ASP A 210 19.80 -8.45 4.42
CA ASP A 210 19.08 -9.54 5.10
C ASP A 210 17.68 -9.05 5.48
N ASP A 211 16.71 -9.94 5.54
CA ASP A 211 15.36 -9.59 5.93
C ASP A 211 15.31 -8.94 7.32
N LEU A 212 14.48 -7.91 7.46
CA LEU A 212 14.18 -7.35 8.77
C LEU A 212 13.36 -8.33 9.62
N VAL A 213 12.37 -8.97 9.00
CA VAL A 213 11.51 -9.97 9.64
C VAL A 213 11.33 -11.15 8.69
N THR A 214 11.41 -12.36 9.24
CA THR A 214 11.00 -13.59 8.54
C THR A 214 10.19 -14.47 9.48
N TYR A 215 8.89 -14.62 9.17
CA TYR A 215 8.05 -15.57 9.89
C TYR A 215 8.33 -17.00 9.42
N ALA A 216 8.15 -17.98 10.30
CA ALA A 216 8.34 -19.38 9.96
C ALA A 216 7.40 -19.78 8.78
N PRO A 217 7.90 -20.54 7.79
CA PRO A 217 7.11 -20.89 6.60
C PRO A 217 5.80 -21.64 6.90
N ASP A 218 5.76 -22.39 7.98
CA ASP A 218 4.63 -23.21 8.41
C ASP A 218 3.71 -22.51 9.43
N SER A 219 4.06 -21.30 9.89
CA SER A 219 3.23 -20.55 10.84
C SER A 219 1.91 -20.07 10.21
N GLY A 220 1.90 -19.83 8.90
CA GLY A 220 0.80 -19.18 8.19
C GLY A 220 0.77 -17.67 8.41
N ASP A 221 1.78 -17.09 9.07
CA ASP A 221 1.90 -15.65 9.27
C ASP A 221 2.41 -14.98 7.99
N MET A 222 1.78 -13.87 7.64
CA MET A 222 2.04 -13.07 6.45
C MET A 222 2.07 -11.60 6.80
N VAL A 223 2.66 -10.78 5.95
CA VAL A 223 2.64 -9.31 6.05
C VAL A 223 1.80 -8.75 4.91
N ILE A 224 0.91 -7.80 5.24
CA ILE A 224 0.03 -7.17 4.24
C ILE A 224 0.35 -5.70 4.03
N ALA A 225 0.70 -4.98 5.09
CA ALA A 225 1.00 -3.55 5.03
C ALA A 225 2.13 -3.18 5.98
N ILE A 226 2.85 -2.12 5.68
CA ILE A 226 3.92 -1.55 6.49
C ILE A 226 3.88 -0.03 6.48
N SER A 227 4.25 0.61 7.57
CA SER A 227 4.40 2.06 7.65
C SER A 227 5.32 2.45 8.80
N TYR A 228 6.16 3.49 8.61
CA TYR A 228 6.81 4.16 9.72
C TYR A 228 5.85 5.15 10.39
N ALA A 229 5.89 5.19 11.72
CA ALA A 229 5.30 6.26 12.49
C ALA A 229 6.25 7.48 12.55
N PRO A 230 5.75 8.68 12.86
CA PRO A 230 6.58 9.89 12.95
C PRO A 230 7.73 9.81 13.95
N ASN A 231 7.61 8.97 14.98
CA ASN A 231 8.65 8.73 15.99
C ASN A 231 9.74 7.74 15.54
N GLY A 232 9.63 7.19 14.31
CA GLY A 232 10.58 6.24 13.74
C GLY A 232 10.30 4.77 14.04
N ASP A 233 9.23 4.44 14.75
CA ASP A 233 8.79 3.05 14.94
C ASP A 233 8.23 2.48 13.63
N LEU A 234 8.55 1.25 13.32
CA LEU A 234 7.98 0.53 12.19
C LEU A 234 6.74 -0.25 12.63
N TYR A 235 5.67 -0.11 11.88
CA TYR A 235 4.45 -0.89 12.08
C TYR A 235 4.16 -1.76 10.87
N SER A 236 3.61 -2.95 11.11
CA SER A 236 3.10 -3.85 10.07
C SER A 236 1.75 -4.42 10.41
N ILE A 237 0.94 -4.71 9.40
CA ILE A 237 -0.22 -5.59 9.56
C ILE A 237 0.26 -7.01 9.31
N LYS A 238 0.27 -7.81 10.38
CA LYS A 238 0.48 -9.25 10.33
C LYS A 238 -0.87 -9.94 10.15
N ALA A 239 -0.96 -10.78 9.15
CA ALA A 239 -2.15 -11.56 8.86
C ALA A 239 -1.91 -13.04 9.05
N ASN A 240 -2.89 -13.71 9.63
CA ASN A 240 -2.95 -15.17 9.68
C ASN A 240 -4.43 -15.57 9.60
N PHE A 241 -4.84 -16.18 8.50
CA PHE A 241 -6.26 -16.52 8.29
C PHE A 241 -6.81 -17.55 9.28
N ARG A 242 -5.95 -18.20 10.08
CA ARG A 242 -6.37 -19.12 11.13
C ARG A 242 -6.28 -18.52 12.54
N ALA A 243 -5.27 -17.66 12.77
CA ALA A 243 -4.99 -17.10 14.11
C ALA A 243 -5.51 -15.67 14.29
N GLY A 244 -5.81 -14.94 13.20
CA GLY A 244 -6.29 -13.55 13.22
C GLY A 244 -5.33 -12.57 12.59
N PHE A 245 -5.71 -11.30 12.59
CA PHE A 245 -4.95 -10.17 12.06
C PHE A 245 -4.50 -9.29 13.21
N SER A 246 -3.30 -8.74 13.11
CA SER A 246 -2.73 -7.90 14.18
C SER A 246 -1.95 -6.74 13.59
N LEU A 247 -1.98 -5.58 14.26
CA LEU A 247 -1.01 -4.51 14.07
C LEU A 247 0.17 -4.77 14.99
N CYS A 248 1.36 -4.93 14.41
CA CYS A 248 2.62 -5.18 15.11
C CYS A 248 3.50 -3.94 15.07
N ARG A 249 4.06 -3.53 16.22
CA ARG A 249 5.11 -2.51 16.32
C ARG A 249 6.45 -3.20 16.44
N HIS A 250 7.38 -2.84 15.58
CA HIS A 250 8.71 -3.43 15.48
C HIS A 250 9.80 -2.44 15.90
N ASP A 251 10.87 -2.98 16.45
CA ASP A 251 12.16 -2.31 16.39
C ASP A 251 12.62 -2.18 14.94
N ALA A 252 12.92 -0.97 14.50
CA ALA A 252 13.21 -0.69 13.09
C ALA A 252 14.59 -1.22 12.64
N GLU A 253 15.46 -1.62 13.56
CA GLU A 253 16.80 -2.15 13.23
C GLU A 253 16.86 -3.67 13.33
N SER A 254 16.26 -4.25 14.37
CA SER A 254 16.30 -5.71 14.61
C SER A 254 15.09 -6.46 14.07
N GLY A 255 13.98 -5.76 13.80
CA GLY A 255 12.70 -6.36 13.43
C GLY A 255 11.95 -7.02 14.60
N GLU A 256 12.48 -6.96 15.83
CA GLU A 256 11.83 -7.50 17.00
C GLU A 256 10.46 -6.85 17.23
N ILE A 257 9.44 -7.66 17.52
CA ILE A 257 8.10 -7.16 17.81
C ILE A 257 8.02 -6.71 19.27
N PHE A 258 7.83 -5.42 19.51
CA PHE A 258 7.63 -4.86 20.86
C PHE A 258 6.20 -5.03 21.36
N THR A 259 5.23 -4.81 20.49
CA THR A 259 3.81 -4.91 20.84
C THR A 259 3.00 -5.47 19.67
N THR A 260 1.94 -6.17 20.02
CA THR A 260 0.95 -6.69 19.08
C THR A 260 -0.43 -6.28 19.53
N MET A 261 -1.21 -5.72 18.63
CA MET A 261 -2.60 -5.34 18.84
C MET A 261 -3.49 -6.15 17.90
N ASP A 262 -4.41 -6.93 18.47
CA ASP A 262 -5.33 -7.72 17.65
C ASP A 262 -6.33 -6.83 16.93
N LEU A 263 -6.56 -7.12 15.65
CA LEU A 263 -7.55 -6.43 14.81
C LEU A 263 -8.83 -7.27 14.75
N PRO A 264 -10.02 -6.64 14.76
CA PRO A 264 -11.29 -7.34 14.82
C PRO A 264 -11.63 -8.03 13.48
N GLY A 265 -11.39 -9.33 13.40
CA GLY A 265 -11.67 -10.14 12.21
C GLY A 265 -10.62 -9.97 11.08
N PRO A 266 -10.80 -10.66 9.95
CA PRO A 266 -9.87 -10.66 8.83
C PRO A 266 -10.06 -9.49 7.88
N GLY A 267 -9.08 -9.28 6.97
CA GLY A 267 -9.20 -8.40 5.81
C GLY A 267 -8.58 -7.01 5.97
N TRP A 268 -7.97 -6.70 7.10
CA TRP A 268 -7.27 -5.43 7.30
C TRP A 268 -5.99 -5.39 6.44
N ALA A 269 -5.93 -4.48 5.46
CA ALA A 269 -4.89 -4.50 4.43
C ALA A 269 -4.26 -3.14 4.10
N ALA A 270 -4.89 -2.02 4.42
CA ALA A 270 -4.33 -0.69 4.20
C ALA A 270 -3.97 -0.04 5.55
N LEU A 271 -2.81 0.63 5.63
CA LEU A 271 -2.27 1.17 6.88
C LEU A 271 -1.65 2.56 6.65
N THR A 272 -2.03 3.51 7.50
CA THR A 272 -1.25 4.73 7.74
C THR A 272 -1.24 5.07 9.24
N LEU A 273 -0.15 5.65 9.73
CA LEU A 273 -0.03 6.13 11.10
C LEU A 273 -0.39 7.62 11.11
N SER A 274 -1.09 8.06 12.16
CA SER A 274 -1.41 9.47 12.31
C SER A 274 -0.16 10.34 12.51
N LYS A 275 -0.22 11.58 12.04
CA LYS A 275 0.90 12.54 12.14
C LYS A 275 1.28 12.86 13.58
N ASP A 276 0.35 12.74 14.52
CA ASP A 276 0.62 12.88 15.96
C ASP A 276 1.24 11.63 16.59
N GLY A 277 1.24 10.49 15.86
CA GLY A 277 1.78 9.23 16.35
C GLY A 277 0.90 8.53 17.39
N GLU A 278 -0.34 8.96 17.61
CA GLU A 278 -1.23 8.39 18.63
C GLU A 278 -2.22 7.37 18.07
N SER A 279 -2.46 7.39 16.76
CA SER A 279 -3.44 6.53 16.09
C SER A 279 -2.89 5.83 14.87
N ALA A 280 -3.54 4.73 14.48
CA ALA A 280 -3.44 4.10 13.17
C ALA A 280 -4.78 4.17 12.47
N TYR A 281 -4.77 4.53 11.17
CA TYR A 281 -5.92 4.38 10.29
C TYR A 281 -5.70 3.13 9.47
N ILE A 282 -6.63 2.20 9.59
CA ILE A 282 -6.52 0.87 8.98
C ILE A 282 -7.77 0.58 8.16
N GLY A 283 -7.56 0.23 6.89
CA GLY A 283 -8.63 -0.12 5.97
C GLY A 283 -8.81 -1.63 5.86
N ASN A 284 -10.06 -2.07 5.88
CA ASN A 284 -10.42 -3.47 5.68
C ASN A 284 -10.84 -3.66 4.22
N PHE A 285 -10.05 -4.44 3.48
CA PHE A 285 -10.28 -4.74 2.07
C PHE A 285 -11.58 -5.53 1.85
N PHE A 286 -11.91 -6.50 2.74
CA PHE A 286 -13.02 -7.41 2.50
C PHE A 286 -14.38 -6.74 2.63
N ASN A 287 -14.55 -5.88 3.64
CA ASN A 287 -15.85 -5.28 3.95
C ASN A 287 -15.91 -3.76 3.78
N GLY A 288 -14.80 -3.13 3.35
CA GLY A 288 -14.74 -1.69 3.11
C GLY A 288 -14.79 -0.82 4.36
N LEU A 289 -14.52 -1.39 5.54
CA LEU A 289 -14.48 -0.64 6.80
C LEU A 289 -13.15 0.11 6.94
N LEU A 290 -13.20 1.39 7.25
CA LEU A 290 -12.08 2.18 7.74
C LEU A 290 -12.16 2.27 9.26
N GLY A 291 -11.09 1.91 9.98
CA GLY A 291 -11.00 2.03 11.44
C GLY A 291 -9.90 2.99 11.87
N LYS A 292 -10.18 3.80 12.89
CA LYS A 292 -9.17 4.57 13.64
C LYS A 292 -8.89 3.84 14.93
N PHE A 293 -7.65 3.43 15.15
CA PHE A 293 -7.22 2.65 16.31
C PHE A 293 -6.27 3.49 17.16
N ASN A 294 -6.50 3.55 18.46
CA ASN A 294 -5.57 4.18 19.39
C ASN A 294 -4.37 3.23 19.65
N LEU A 295 -3.15 3.70 19.39
CA LEU A 295 -1.94 2.87 19.48
C LEU A 295 -1.55 2.47 20.91
N SER A 296 -2.03 3.20 21.93
CA SER A 296 -1.76 2.89 23.33
C SER A 296 -2.72 1.87 23.90
N SER A 297 -4.03 1.99 23.62
CA SER A 297 -5.07 1.11 24.16
C SER A 297 -5.39 -0.07 23.27
N GLY A 298 -5.10 0.01 21.97
CA GLY A 298 -5.52 -0.96 20.96
C GLY A 298 -7.00 -0.88 20.59
N GLU A 299 -7.74 0.09 21.09
CA GLU A 299 -9.17 0.22 20.84
C GLU A 299 -9.45 0.94 19.51
N MET A 300 -10.45 0.48 18.79
CA MET A 300 -11.00 1.19 17.65
C MET A 300 -11.88 2.34 18.15
N THR A 301 -11.42 3.58 17.98
CA THR A 301 -12.07 4.79 18.52
C THR A 301 -13.08 5.42 17.59
N ALA A 302 -12.92 5.18 16.27
CA ALA A 302 -13.87 5.61 15.26
C ALA A 302 -13.84 4.64 14.07
N SER A 303 -14.91 4.63 13.29
CA SER A 303 -14.99 3.86 12.05
C SER A 303 -15.92 4.50 11.02
N ALA A 304 -15.64 4.22 9.74
CA ALA A 304 -16.49 4.63 8.62
C ALA A 304 -16.58 3.49 7.59
N GLU A 305 -17.69 3.43 6.88
CA GLU A 305 -17.90 2.47 5.80
C GLU A 305 -17.72 3.14 4.44
N THR A 306 -16.92 2.53 3.56
CA THR A 306 -16.79 3.00 2.17
C THR A 306 -17.94 2.54 1.28
N ARG A 307 -18.77 1.63 1.78
CA ARG A 307 -19.93 1.00 1.10
C ARG A 307 -19.56 0.20 -0.14
N VAL A 308 -18.33 -0.30 -0.18
CA VAL A 308 -17.83 -1.24 -1.19
C VAL A 308 -17.08 -2.37 -0.50
N GLU A 309 -17.15 -3.55 -1.06
CA GLU A 309 -16.42 -4.72 -0.60
C GLU A 309 -15.26 -4.99 -1.56
N ARG A 310 -14.16 -5.57 -1.05
CA ARG A 310 -12.98 -6.02 -1.81
C ARG A 310 -12.33 -4.92 -2.67
N SER A 311 -12.30 -3.70 -2.17
CA SER A 311 -11.76 -2.58 -2.96
C SER A 311 -11.11 -1.45 -2.15
N LEU A 312 -11.14 -1.50 -0.81
CA LEU A 312 -10.41 -0.53 0.00
C LEU A 312 -8.91 -0.91 -0.02
N ALA A 313 -8.12 -0.21 -0.84
CA ALA A 313 -6.75 -0.57 -1.17
C ALA A 313 -5.68 0.46 -0.74
N GLY A 314 -6.07 1.54 -0.10
CA GLY A 314 -5.13 2.54 0.41
C GLY A 314 -5.75 3.52 1.39
N VAL A 315 -4.93 4.04 2.30
CA VAL A 315 -5.33 5.06 3.28
C VAL A 315 -4.17 6.01 3.52
N ALA A 316 -4.45 7.31 3.64
CA ALA A 316 -3.47 8.34 3.97
C ALA A 316 -4.13 9.44 4.82
N GLU A 317 -3.37 10.04 5.76
CA GLU A 317 -3.78 11.20 6.54
C GLU A 317 -3.07 12.45 6.02
N TYR A 318 -3.82 13.57 5.92
CA TYR A 318 -3.32 14.88 5.49
C TYR A 318 -2.83 15.72 6.66
#